data_a9e288d0a0a5c37dbc86363b4ba637fd
#
_entry.id   a9e288d0a0a5c37dbc86363b4ba637fd
#
_cell.length_a   1.000
_cell.length_b   1.000
_cell.length_c   1.000
_cell.angle_alpha   90.00
_cell.angle_beta   90.00
_cell.angle_gamma   90.00
#
_symmetry.space_group_name_H-M   'P 1'
#
loop_
_entity.id
_entity.type
_entity.pdbx_description
1 polymer ?
#
loop_
_entity_poly.entity_id
_entity_poly.type
_entity_poly.pdbx_seq_one_letter_code
_entity_poly.pdbx_strand_id
1 'polypeptide(L)'
;MNQEKIIVIDFGGQYNQLVARRVRECHVYCEIYSYRTPIEQIKAMNPKGIILTGGPNSVYEEGAATCSKELFEMGVPVLGLCYGAQLMSHVLGGHVCKAPVREYGKIEVTVDKTSKLFGDVSEKTICWMSHNDYIEKEAPGFRIVAHTPDCPVAAAECEEKKLYAIQFHPEVLHTQEGTKMLHNFIYEVCGCAGTWKMDAFVENSIKAIREKVGNGKVLCALSGGVDSSVAAVMLAKAVGDQLTCVFVDHGLLRKNEGDEVEEVFGPNGPYNLHFIRVNAQQRFYDKLAGVEEPERKRKIIGEEFIRVFEEEAKKIGAVDFLVQGTIYPDVVESGLGGESAVIKSHHNVGGLPDYVDFKEIIEPLRDLFKDEVRKAGLELGIPEKLVYRQPFPGPGLGIRIIGAVTLEKVKMVQEADAIYREEIAKAGIDRNIGQYFAALTNMRSVGVMGDERTYDYAIALRAVNTIDFMTAEAAEIPWEVLGKVASRIVNEVKHVNRVLYECTGKPPATIEFEY
;
A
#
# COMPACT_ATOMS: atom_id res chain seq x y z
N MET A 1 9.44 -24.46 9.89
CA MET A 1 10.81 -23.88 9.87
C MET A 1 10.71 -22.51 10.54
N ASN A 2 11.63 -22.18 11.46
CA ASN A 2 11.66 -20.83 12.03
C ASN A 2 12.06 -19.86 10.91
N GLN A 3 11.12 -19.06 10.44
CA GLN A 3 11.34 -18.01 9.45
C GLN A 3 12.21 -16.92 10.09
N GLU A 4 13.27 -16.49 9.38
CA GLU A 4 14.06 -15.33 9.79
C GLU A 4 13.14 -14.11 9.85
N LYS A 5 13.24 -13.35 10.96
CA LYS A 5 12.35 -12.23 11.22
C LYS A 5 13.10 -11.03 11.74
N ILE A 6 12.86 -9.87 11.15
CA ILE A 6 13.19 -8.56 11.71
C ILE A 6 11.91 -7.96 12.31
N ILE A 7 12.00 -7.40 13.50
CA ILE A 7 10.90 -6.66 14.12
C ILE A 7 11.14 -5.17 13.94
N VAL A 8 10.12 -4.46 13.44
CA VAL A 8 10.10 -3.01 13.34
C VAL A 8 9.22 -2.46 14.45
N ILE A 9 9.77 -1.66 15.34
CA ILE A 9 9.01 -1.01 16.42
C ILE A 9 8.61 0.38 15.99
N ASP A 10 7.31 0.62 15.93
CA ASP A 10 6.70 1.87 15.51
C ASP A 10 6.50 2.83 16.69
N PHE A 11 7.10 4.00 16.61
CA PHE A 11 6.96 5.12 17.55
C PHE A 11 6.02 6.22 17.05
N GLY A 12 5.20 5.95 16.04
CA GLY A 12 4.25 6.89 15.45
C GLY A 12 4.84 7.76 14.33
N GLY A 13 5.97 7.37 13.78
CA GLY A 13 6.61 8.05 12.64
C GLY A 13 5.88 7.77 11.31
N GLN A 14 6.10 8.63 10.32
CA GLN A 14 5.46 8.53 9.01
C GLN A 14 6.02 7.38 8.14
N TYR A 15 7.24 6.91 8.40
CA TYR A 15 7.98 6.01 7.53
C TYR A 15 8.07 4.56 8.04
N ASN A 16 7.29 4.16 9.03
CA ASN A 16 7.32 2.82 9.62
C ASN A 16 7.07 1.71 8.59
N GLN A 17 6.04 1.86 7.75
CA GLN A 17 5.76 0.91 6.66
C GLN A 17 6.85 0.90 5.60
N LEU A 18 7.47 2.06 5.32
CA LEU A 18 8.56 2.15 4.37
C LEU A 18 9.81 1.42 4.87
N VAL A 19 10.13 1.53 6.16
CA VAL A 19 11.21 0.74 6.80
C VAL A 19 10.95 -0.75 6.60
N ALA A 20 9.74 -1.22 6.91
CA ALA A 20 9.39 -2.62 6.74
C ALA A 20 9.49 -3.08 5.27
N ARG A 21 9.05 -2.27 4.32
CA ARG A 21 9.21 -2.58 2.89
C ARG A 21 10.67 -2.71 2.48
N ARG A 22 11.56 -1.83 2.96
CA ARG A 22 13.01 -1.93 2.69
C ARG A 22 13.61 -3.22 3.23
N VAL A 23 13.18 -3.69 4.40
CA VAL A 23 13.59 -4.99 4.94
C VAL A 23 13.12 -6.13 4.03
N ARG A 24 11.87 -6.08 3.56
CA ARG A 24 11.31 -7.09 2.64
C ARG A 24 12.02 -7.09 1.28
N GLU A 25 12.41 -5.94 0.77
CA GLU A 25 13.24 -5.80 -0.44
C GLU A 25 14.61 -6.47 -0.30
N CYS A 26 15.12 -6.59 0.93
CA CYS A 26 16.30 -7.40 1.26
C CYS A 26 16.00 -8.90 1.41
N HIS A 27 14.85 -9.39 0.98
CA HIS A 27 14.43 -10.79 1.09
C HIS A 27 14.37 -11.34 2.51
N VAL A 28 14.07 -10.50 3.48
CA VAL A 28 13.89 -10.88 4.88
C VAL A 28 12.48 -10.52 5.35
N TYR A 29 11.83 -11.47 6.02
CA TYR A 29 10.50 -11.24 6.57
C TYR A 29 10.57 -10.25 7.74
N CYS A 30 9.58 -9.34 7.82
CA CYS A 30 9.47 -8.42 8.95
C CYS A 30 8.02 -8.16 9.32
N GLU A 31 7.82 -7.77 10.56
CA GLU A 31 6.53 -7.36 11.13
C GLU A 31 6.70 -6.04 11.88
N ILE A 32 5.66 -5.20 11.85
CA ILE A 32 5.61 -3.94 12.57
C ILE A 32 4.82 -4.13 13.85
N TYR A 33 5.38 -3.68 14.98
CA TYR A 33 4.74 -3.69 16.29
C TYR A 33 4.78 -2.31 16.91
N SER A 34 3.73 -1.96 17.67
CA SER A 34 3.72 -0.73 18.44
C SER A 34 4.80 -0.74 19.52
N TYR A 35 5.36 0.43 19.85
CA TYR A 35 6.26 0.61 20.99
C TYR A 35 5.67 0.14 22.35
N ARG A 36 4.35 0.00 22.42
CA ARG A 36 3.63 -0.51 23.60
C ARG A 36 3.67 -2.03 23.73
N THR A 37 4.19 -2.74 22.73
CA THR A 37 4.26 -4.21 22.76
C THR A 37 5.13 -4.67 23.93
N PRO A 38 4.64 -5.58 24.79
CA PRO A 38 5.39 -6.07 25.93
C PRO A 38 6.71 -6.72 25.50
N ILE A 39 7.79 -6.45 26.27
CA ILE A 39 9.13 -6.97 25.95
C ILE A 39 9.15 -8.51 25.89
N GLU A 40 8.36 -9.18 26.72
CA GLU A 40 8.27 -10.65 26.73
C GLU A 40 7.67 -11.20 25.43
N GLN A 41 6.74 -10.47 24.81
CA GLN A 41 6.21 -10.84 23.50
C GLN A 41 7.30 -10.69 22.43
N ILE A 42 8.09 -9.61 22.45
CA ILE A 42 9.21 -9.40 21.52
C ILE A 42 10.26 -10.51 21.68
N LYS A 43 10.60 -10.87 22.91
CA LYS A 43 11.52 -11.98 23.20
C LYS A 43 10.99 -13.31 22.65
N ALA A 44 9.69 -13.59 22.85
CA ALA A 44 9.07 -14.83 22.39
C ALA A 44 9.09 -15.00 20.86
N MET A 45 9.11 -13.89 20.10
CA MET A 45 9.22 -13.91 18.64
C MET A 45 10.60 -14.29 18.12
N ASN A 46 11.63 -14.27 18.99
CA ASN A 46 13.01 -14.60 18.66
C ASN A 46 13.54 -13.92 17.37
N PRO A 47 13.50 -12.57 17.27
CA PRO A 47 13.89 -11.86 16.07
C PRO A 47 15.39 -11.95 15.81
N LYS A 48 15.80 -11.91 14.54
CA LYS A 48 17.20 -11.78 14.12
C LYS A 48 17.75 -10.37 14.32
N GLY A 49 16.88 -9.37 14.31
CA GLY A 49 17.19 -7.97 14.54
C GLY A 49 15.95 -7.16 14.83
N ILE A 50 16.14 -5.97 15.37
CA ILE A 50 15.09 -5.02 15.71
C ILE A 50 15.44 -3.66 15.11
N ILE A 51 14.46 -3.00 14.48
CA ILE A 51 14.59 -1.63 13.96
C ILE A 51 13.61 -0.74 14.71
N LEU A 52 14.10 0.33 15.32
CA LEU A 52 13.29 1.36 15.98
C LEU A 52 13.09 2.50 15.01
N THR A 53 11.84 2.85 14.71
CA THR A 53 11.51 3.87 13.70
C THR A 53 11.63 5.30 14.24
N GLY A 54 11.41 6.28 13.36
CA GLY A 54 11.17 7.66 13.74
C GLY A 54 9.90 7.84 14.56
N GLY A 55 9.76 9.01 15.17
CA GLY A 55 8.58 9.40 15.94
C GLY A 55 8.40 10.91 15.98
N PRO A 56 7.20 11.43 16.31
CA PRO A 56 6.88 12.87 16.23
C PRO A 56 7.36 13.69 17.43
N ASN A 57 7.72 13.05 18.55
CA ASN A 57 7.97 13.72 19.84
C ASN A 57 9.48 13.84 20.13
N SER A 58 9.82 14.64 21.16
CA SER A 58 11.15 14.65 21.74
C SER A 58 11.26 13.58 22.82
N VAL A 59 12.38 12.82 22.84
CA VAL A 59 12.57 11.67 23.75
C VAL A 59 12.59 12.03 25.25
N TYR A 60 12.81 13.31 25.57
CA TYR A 60 12.85 13.85 26.93
C TYR A 60 11.54 14.52 27.36
N GLU A 61 10.51 14.55 26.52
CA GLU A 61 9.20 15.09 26.87
C GLU A 61 8.42 14.12 27.77
N GLU A 62 7.62 14.65 28.68
CA GLU A 62 6.75 13.87 29.53
C GLU A 62 5.69 13.14 28.66
N GLY A 63 5.58 11.82 28.84
CA GLY A 63 4.67 11.00 28.04
C GLY A 63 5.18 10.63 26.64
N ALA A 64 6.45 10.93 26.31
CA ALA A 64 7.06 10.50 25.07
C ALA A 64 7.03 8.97 24.91
N ALA A 65 6.87 8.51 23.68
CA ALA A 65 6.90 7.08 23.36
C ALA A 65 8.28 6.49 23.72
N THR A 66 8.31 5.45 24.52
CA THR A 66 9.56 4.85 25.03
C THR A 66 9.52 3.33 24.95
N CYS A 67 10.66 2.69 25.13
CA CYS A 67 10.79 1.24 25.23
C CYS A 67 11.59 0.84 26.47
N SER A 68 11.47 -0.43 26.87
CA SER A 68 12.25 -0.97 27.97
C SER A 68 13.75 -0.99 27.63
N LYS A 69 14.59 -0.63 28.62
CA LYS A 69 16.06 -0.79 28.52
C LYS A 69 16.48 -2.23 28.21
N GLU A 70 15.70 -3.21 28.67
CA GLU A 70 15.93 -4.63 28.40
C GLU A 70 15.99 -4.95 26.91
N LEU A 71 15.31 -4.16 26.05
CA LEU A 71 15.35 -4.35 24.61
C LEU A 71 16.78 -4.24 24.07
N PHE A 72 17.60 -3.34 24.62
CA PHE A 72 19.01 -3.16 24.26
C PHE A 72 19.95 -4.16 24.93
N GLU A 73 19.45 -4.94 25.87
CA GLU A 73 20.21 -5.94 26.64
C GLU A 73 19.92 -7.38 26.22
N MET A 74 19.01 -7.57 25.25
CA MET A 74 18.60 -8.88 24.72
C MET A 74 19.71 -9.63 23.96
N GLY A 75 20.79 -8.95 23.57
CA GLY A 75 21.83 -9.51 22.68
C GLY A 75 21.41 -9.64 21.21
N VAL A 76 20.21 -9.16 20.86
CA VAL A 76 19.70 -9.05 19.50
C VAL A 76 20.19 -7.74 18.89
N PRO A 77 20.66 -7.70 17.62
CA PRO A 77 21.00 -6.47 16.95
C PRO A 77 19.87 -5.46 16.92
N VAL A 78 20.15 -4.19 17.27
CA VAL A 78 19.16 -3.10 17.25
C VAL A 78 19.67 -1.94 16.41
N LEU A 79 18.85 -1.46 15.47
CA LEU A 79 19.09 -0.24 14.69
C LEU A 79 18.03 0.80 15.05
N GLY A 80 18.43 1.94 15.60
CA GLY A 80 17.56 3.08 15.82
C GLY A 80 17.65 4.07 14.64
N LEU A 81 16.51 4.52 14.14
CA LEU A 81 16.39 5.51 13.07
C LEU A 81 15.74 6.78 13.61
N CYS A 82 16.37 7.93 13.42
CA CYS A 82 15.88 9.26 13.83
C CYS A 82 15.46 9.26 15.32
N TYR A 83 14.17 9.31 15.64
CA TYR A 83 13.67 9.19 17.02
C TYR A 83 14.18 7.92 17.72
N GLY A 84 14.17 6.77 17.04
CA GLY A 84 14.68 5.52 17.59
C GLY A 84 16.17 5.56 17.95
N ALA A 85 16.99 6.31 17.21
CA ALA A 85 18.39 6.55 17.53
C ALA A 85 18.54 7.45 18.77
N GLN A 86 17.76 8.52 18.84
CA GLN A 86 17.72 9.42 19.98
C GLN A 86 17.25 8.70 21.24
N LEU A 87 16.19 7.89 21.14
CA LEU A 87 15.66 7.09 22.25
C LEU A 87 16.70 6.10 22.76
N MET A 88 17.38 5.38 21.87
CA MET A 88 18.46 4.46 22.25
C MET A 88 19.56 5.21 23.02
N SER A 89 20.01 6.35 22.50
CA SER A 89 21.02 7.18 23.15
C SER A 89 20.55 7.67 24.52
N HIS A 90 19.34 8.20 24.61
CA HIS A 90 18.75 8.70 25.86
C HIS A 90 18.63 7.62 26.94
N VAL A 91 18.07 6.46 26.60
CA VAL A 91 17.88 5.32 27.54
C VAL A 91 19.22 4.75 28.03
N LEU A 92 20.25 4.80 27.21
CA LEU A 92 21.58 4.27 27.51
C LEU A 92 22.54 5.30 28.13
N GLY A 93 22.07 6.53 28.41
CA GLY A 93 22.82 7.55 29.14
C GLY A 93 23.60 8.51 28.26
N GLY A 94 23.28 8.61 26.99
CA GLY A 94 23.70 9.71 26.11
C GLY A 94 22.89 10.97 26.35
N HIS A 95 23.23 12.05 25.65
CA HIS A 95 22.54 13.34 25.77
C HIS A 95 21.86 13.72 24.45
N VAL A 96 20.54 13.91 24.52
CA VAL A 96 19.70 14.37 23.40
C VAL A 96 19.12 15.72 23.78
N CYS A 97 19.23 16.69 22.90
CA CYS A 97 18.69 18.03 23.12
C CYS A 97 18.23 18.64 21.79
N LYS A 98 17.61 19.81 21.90
CA LYS A 98 17.18 20.58 20.73
C LYS A 98 18.40 21.07 19.94
N ALA A 99 18.43 20.80 18.64
CA ALA A 99 19.54 21.21 17.80
C ALA A 99 19.61 22.74 17.66
N PRO A 100 20.80 23.33 17.76
CA PRO A 100 21.01 24.77 17.52
C PRO A 100 20.62 25.16 16.08
N VAL A 101 20.94 24.29 15.12
CA VAL A 101 20.55 24.38 13.72
C VAL A 101 19.74 23.15 13.37
N ARG A 102 18.55 23.36 12.83
CA ARG A 102 17.70 22.27 12.37
C ARG A 102 18.16 21.78 11.01
N GLU A 103 18.17 20.48 10.81
CA GLU A 103 18.49 19.90 9.52
C GLU A 103 17.24 19.28 8.89
N TYR A 104 16.82 19.84 7.74
CA TYR A 104 15.73 19.34 6.93
C TYR A 104 16.15 19.23 5.47
N GLY A 105 15.90 18.07 4.87
CA GLY A 105 16.17 17.84 3.46
C GLY A 105 17.45 17.04 3.21
N LYS A 106 18.03 17.27 2.05
CA LYS A 106 19.24 16.57 1.57
C LYS A 106 20.49 17.20 2.16
N ILE A 107 21.18 16.47 3.02
CA ILE A 107 22.41 16.91 3.71
C ILE A 107 23.54 15.95 3.37
N GLU A 108 24.75 16.49 3.11
CA GLU A 108 25.97 15.67 2.96
C GLU A 108 26.42 15.17 4.35
N VAL A 109 26.52 13.86 4.48
CA VAL A 109 26.98 13.18 5.69
C VAL A 109 28.33 12.53 5.41
N THR A 110 29.28 12.71 6.32
CA THR A 110 30.57 12.00 6.30
C THR A 110 30.45 10.75 7.17
N VAL A 111 30.79 9.58 6.63
CA VAL A 111 30.68 8.28 7.31
C VAL A 111 32.05 7.62 7.51
N ASP A 112 32.19 6.89 8.63
CA ASP A 112 33.34 6.04 8.90
C ASP A 112 33.14 4.66 8.26
N LYS A 113 33.91 4.37 7.24
CA LYS A 113 33.85 3.10 6.48
C LYS A 113 34.32 1.87 7.28
N THR A 114 34.85 2.05 8.47
CA THR A 114 35.17 0.92 9.37
C THR A 114 33.94 0.36 10.06
N SER A 115 32.83 1.10 10.06
CA SER A 115 31.54 0.59 10.53
C SER A 115 30.96 -0.44 9.55
N LYS A 116 30.39 -1.52 10.09
CA LYS A 116 29.68 -2.52 9.28
C LYS A 116 28.51 -1.92 8.49
N LEU A 117 27.88 -0.85 9.00
CA LEU A 117 26.80 -0.18 8.28
C LEU A 117 27.28 0.54 7.02
N PHE A 118 28.54 1.00 7.00
CA PHE A 118 29.04 1.93 5.97
C PHE A 118 30.20 1.39 5.13
N GLY A 119 30.56 0.11 5.25
CA GLY A 119 31.74 -0.48 4.62
C GLY A 119 31.79 -0.29 3.10
N ASP A 120 30.67 -0.40 2.42
CA ASP A 120 30.50 -0.24 0.97
C ASP A 120 29.80 1.08 0.58
N VAL A 121 29.54 1.95 1.55
CA VAL A 121 28.97 3.29 1.35
C VAL A 121 30.09 4.29 1.03
N SER A 122 29.80 5.31 0.21
CA SER A 122 30.74 6.41 -0.07
C SER A 122 31.05 7.18 1.20
N GLU A 123 32.33 7.56 1.41
CA GLU A 123 32.75 8.31 2.61
C GLU A 123 31.92 9.59 2.83
N LYS A 124 31.51 10.24 1.73
CA LYS A 124 30.55 11.34 1.71
C LYS A 124 29.35 10.93 0.88
N THR A 125 28.18 11.00 1.49
CA THR A 125 26.93 10.62 0.85
C THR A 125 25.81 11.58 1.23
N ILE A 126 24.80 11.71 0.36
CA ILE A 126 23.64 12.55 0.63
C ILE A 126 22.59 11.73 1.38
N CYS A 127 22.18 12.23 2.54
CA CYS A 127 21.16 11.63 3.38
C CYS A 127 20.00 12.60 3.62
N TRP A 128 18.83 12.05 3.86
CA TRP A 128 17.65 12.82 4.22
C TRP A 128 17.60 13.03 5.72
N MET A 129 17.74 14.27 6.14
CA MET A 129 17.55 14.72 7.52
C MET A 129 16.15 15.28 7.71
N SER A 130 15.54 15.01 8.86
CA SER A 130 14.24 15.55 9.25
C SER A 130 14.12 15.53 10.78
N HIS A 131 14.84 16.44 11.45
CA HIS A 131 14.87 16.47 12.92
C HIS A 131 15.00 17.86 13.52
N ASN A 132 14.34 18.07 14.66
CA ASN A 132 14.50 19.23 15.55
C ASN A 132 15.52 18.98 16.66
N ASP A 133 15.56 17.74 17.13
CA ASP A 133 16.45 17.29 18.19
C ASP A 133 17.59 16.45 17.61
N TYR A 134 18.72 16.42 18.30
CA TYR A 134 19.88 15.66 17.87
C TYR A 134 20.58 15.02 19.07
N ILE A 135 21.40 14.03 18.82
CA ILE A 135 22.27 13.44 19.83
C ILE A 135 23.49 14.38 19.95
N GLU A 136 23.56 15.13 21.06
CA GLU A 136 24.68 16.02 21.34
C GLU A 136 25.90 15.22 21.81
N LYS A 137 25.64 14.16 22.60
CA LYS A 137 26.67 13.26 23.11
C LYS A 137 26.20 11.83 23.06
N GLU A 138 27.01 10.97 22.49
CA GLU A 138 26.77 9.55 22.39
C GLU A 138 26.66 8.87 23.76
N ALA A 139 25.95 7.76 23.81
CA ALA A 139 25.84 6.95 25.03
C ALA A 139 27.20 6.28 25.39
N PRO A 140 27.45 6.00 26.66
CA PRO A 140 28.67 5.30 27.11
C PRO A 140 28.89 4.00 26.32
N GLY A 141 30.09 3.82 25.80
CA GLY A 141 30.49 2.65 25.01
C GLY A 141 30.14 2.71 23.53
N PHE A 142 29.52 3.80 23.09
CA PHE A 142 29.33 4.07 21.65
C PHE A 142 30.52 4.83 21.06
N ARG A 143 30.76 4.61 19.77
CA ARG A 143 31.64 5.44 18.95
C ARG A 143 30.85 6.15 17.85
N ILE A 144 31.21 7.36 17.53
CA ILE A 144 30.61 8.11 16.44
C ILE A 144 31.13 7.55 15.12
N VAL A 145 30.21 7.25 14.18
CA VAL A 145 30.55 6.67 12.86
C VAL A 145 29.99 7.47 11.70
N ALA A 146 29.24 8.55 11.97
CA ALA A 146 28.90 9.54 10.96
C ALA A 146 28.62 10.91 11.61
N HIS A 147 28.89 11.98 10.86
CA HIS A 147 28.63 13.36 11.30
C HIS A 147 28.32 14.28 10.12
N THR A 148 27.70 15.42 10.42
CA THR A 148 27.60 16.60 9.56
C THR A 148 28.24 17.80 10.27
N PRO A 149 28.40 18.96 9.62
CA PRO A 149 28.85 20.17 10.30
C PRO A 149 27.97 20.59 11.49
N ASP A 150 26.66 20.34 11.42
CA ASP A 150 25.66 20.78 12.40
C ASP A 150 25.13 19.63 13.29
N CYS A 151 25.36 18.38 12.90
CA CYS A 151 25.00 17.18 13.68
C CYS A 151 26.23 16.33 14.00
N PRO A 152 26.82 16.49 15.19
CA PRO A 152 28.07 15.81 15.55
C PRO A 152 27.91 14.29 15.64
N VAL A 153 26.72 13.80 15.95
CA VAL A 153 26.39 12.37 16.03
C VAL A 153 25.27 12.05 15.03
N ALA A 154 25.61 12.06 13.73
CA ALA A 154 24.68 11.63 12.68
C ALA A 154 24.52 10.09 12.66
N ALA A 155 25.53 9.34 13.13
CA ALA A 155 25.42 7.94 13.46
C ALA A 155 26.44 7.56 14.53
N ALA A 156 26.04 6.60 15.39
CA ALA A 156 26.90 6.03 16.41
C ALA A 156 26.62 4.52 16.56
N GLU A 157 27.60 3.76 17.04
CA GLU A 157 27.48 2.33 17.24
C GLU A 157 28.18 1.82 18.48
N CYS A 158 27.65 0.75 19.06
CA CYS A 158 28.31 -0.10 20.04
C CYS A 158 28.36 -1.52 19.47
N GLU A 159 29.44 -1.85 18.76
CA GLU A 159 29.56 -3.12 18.04
C GLU A 159 29.51 -4.33 18.98
N GLU A 160 30.10 -4.22 20.17
CA GLU A 160 30.07 -5.26 21.18
C GLU A 160 28.64 -5.69 21.57
N LYS A 161 27.73 -4.69 21.67
CA LYS A 161 26.33 -4.91 22.01
C LYS A 161 25.43 -5.04 20.76
N LYS A 162 25.99 -4.88 19.57
CA LYS A 162 25.27 -4.86 18.29
C LYS A 162 24.18 -3.77 18.22
N LEU A 163 24.48 -2.59 18.78
CA LEU A 163 23.57 -1.44 18.81
C LEU A 163 24.06 -0.37 17.84
N TYR A 164 23.16 0.11 17.00
CA TYR A 164 23.43 1.07 15.93
C TYR A 164 22.39 2.17 15.94
N ALA A 165 22.81 3.40 15.83
CA ALA A 165 21.96 4.60 15.85
C ALA A 165 22.24 5.45 14.62
N ILE A 166 21.22 5.81 13.85
CA ILE A 166 21.30 6.68 12.66
C ILE A 166 20.29 7.81 12.82
N GLN A 167 20.73 9.06 12.76
CA GLN A 167 19.87 10.25 12.89
C GLN A 167 19.04 10.51 11.64
N PHE A 168 19.53 10.19 10.47
CA PHE A 168 18.87 10.38 9.18
C PHE A 168 17.99 9.16 8.82
N HIS A 169 17.29 9.29 7.69
CA HIS A 169 16.33 8.30 7.19
C HIS A 169 16.91 7.49 6.02
N PRO A 170 17.49 6.29 6.25
CA PRO A 170 18.01 5.45 5.17
C PRO A 170 16.91 4.81 4.32
N GLU A 171 15.68 4.74 4.83
CA GLU A 171 14.53 4.13 4.16
C GLU A 171 13.98 4.95 3.01
N VAL A 172 14.18 6.28 2.99
CA VAL A 172 13.63 7.17 1.96
C VAL A 172 14.55 7.25 0.74
N LEU A 173 13.97 7.46 -0.44
CA LEU A 173 14.70 7.56 -1.72
C LEU A 173 15.72 8.72 -1.78
N HIS A 174 15.51 9.75 -0.98
CA HIS A 174 16.41 10.92 -0.93
C HIS A 174 17.75 10.62 -0.24
N THR A 175 17.86 9.53 0.52
CA THR A 175 19.12 9.00 1.02
C THR A 175 19.72 8.09 -0.05
N GLN A 176 20.76 8.58 -0.74
CA GLN A 176 21.27 7.96 -1.97
C GLN A 176 21.73 6.51 -1.81
N GLU A 177 22.35 6.18 -0.69
CA GLU A 177 22.87 4.84 -0.41
C GLU A 177 22.16 4.14 0.77
N GLY A 178 20.97 4.62 1.13
CA GLY A 178 20.21 4.12 2.28
C GLY A 178 19.88 2.62 2.19
N THR A 179 19.60 2.12 1.01
CA THR A 179 19.36 0.67 0.79
C THR A 179 20.59 -0.16 1.14
N LYS A 180 21.80 0.29 0.84
CA LYS A 180 23.04 -0.41 1.23
C LYS A 180 23.19 -0.44 2.76
N MET A 181 22.92 0.68 3.43
CA MET A 181 23.02 0.77 4.89
C MET A 181 22.07 -0.20 5.59
N LEU A 182 20.83 -0.28 5.12
CA LEU A 182 19.85 -1.24 5.64
C LEU A 182 20.23 -2.68 5.30
N HIS A 183 20.70 -2.94 4.09
CA HIS A 183 21.22 -4.25 3.68
C HIS A 183 22.37 -4.68 4.58
N ASN A 184 23.33 -3.81 4.87
CA ASN A 184 24.46 -4.09 5.74
C ASN A 184 24.00 -4.42 7.17
N PHE A 185 23.03 -3.67 7.72
CA PHE A 185 22.46 -4.03 9.00
C PHE A 185 21.83 -5.43 8.99
N ILE A 186 21.04 -5.75 7.97
CA ILE A 186 20.30 -7.02 7.86
C ILE A 186 21.25 -8.20 7.67
N TYR A 187 22.24 -8.07 6.79
CA TYR A 187 23.12 -9.20 6.43
C TYR A 187 24.39 -9.25 7.28
N GLU A 188 25.11 -8.13 7.42
CA GLU A 188 26.42 -8.12 8.10
C GLU A 188 26.29 -8.09 9.63
N VAL A 189 25.21 -7.44 10.15
CA VAL A 189 25.01 -7.31 11.58
C VAL A 189 24.04 -8.36 12.12
N CYS A 190 22.87 -8.54 11.49
CA CYS A 190 21.86 -9.51 11.92
C CYS A 190 22.15 -10.93 11.44
N GLY A 191 22.98 -11.11 10.40
CA GLY A 191 23.33 -12.42 9.85
C GLY A 191 22.13 -13.14 9.21
N CYS A 192 21.24 -12.40 8.56
CA CYS A 192 20.13 -12.97 7.82
C CYS A 192 20.62 -13.64 6.52
N ALA A 193 19.91 -14.66 6.04
CA ALA A 193 20.23 -15.41 4.83
C ALA A 193 19.37 -15.04 3.61
N GLY A 194 18.36 -14.18 3.79
CA GLY A 194 17.49 -13.72 2.70
C GLY A 194 16.55 -14.81 2.19
N THR A 195 15.80 -15.43 3.08
CA THR A 195 14.94 -16.59 2.77
C THR A 195 13.52 -16.22 2.37
N TRP A 196 13.14 -14.95 2.47
CA TRP A 196 11.82 -14.45 2.07
C TRP A 196 11.72 -14.29 0.56
N LYS A 197 11.15 -15.30 -0.11
CA LYS A 197 10.99 -15.36 -1.58
C LYS A 197 9.55 -15.68 -1.94
N MET A 198 9.02 -15.04 -3.00
CA MET A 198 7.61 -15.17 -3.36
C MET A 198 7.23 -16.54 -3.92
N ASP A 199 8.11 -17.22 -4.65
CA ASP A 199 7.92 -18.59 -5.08
C ASP A 199 7.67 -19.54 -3.89
N ALA A 200 8.55 -19.51 -2.90
CA ALA A 200 8.41 -20.30 -1.67
C ALA A 200 7.18 -19.90 -0.86
N PHE A 201 6.86 -18.60 -0.79
CA PHE A 201 5.65 -18.11 -0.13
C PHE A 201 4.40 -18.68 -0.79
N VAL A 202 4.29 -18.59 -2.10
CA VAL A 202 3.14 -19.09 -2.88
C VAL A 202 2.94 -20.60 -2.68
N GLU A 203 4.00 -21.39 -2.80
CA GLU A 203 3.94 -22.84 -2.59
C GLU A 203 3.48 -23.21 -1.18
N ASN A 204 4.07 -22.59 -0.16
CA ASN A 204 3.72 -22.82 1.25
C ASN A 204 2.28 -22.39 1.57
N SER A 205 1.85 -21.24 1.02
CA SER A 205 0.48 -20.74 1.20
C SER A 205 -0.55 -21.68 0.57
N ILE A 206 -0.33 -22.14 -0.64
CA ILE A 206 -1.20 -23.12 -1.31
C ILE A 206 -1.32 -24.40 -0.47
N LYS A 207 -0.19 -24.92 0.05
CA LYS A 207 -0.20 -26.11 0.90
C LYS A 207 -0.99 -25.88 2.19
N ALA A 208 -0.72 -24.77 2.89
CA ALA A 208 -1.41 -24.43 4.14
C ALA A 208 -2.93 -24.25 3.93
N ILE A 209 -3.34 -23.57 2.85
CA ILE A 209 -4.74 -23.40 2.49
C ILE A 209 -5.39 -24.76 2.24
N ARG A 210 -4.75 -25.64 1.48
CA ARG A 210 -5.29 -26.98 1.18
C ARG A 210 -5.48 -27.81 2.45
N GLU A 211 -4.52 -27.79 3.36
CA GLU A 211 -4.60 -28.47 4.66
C GLU A 211 -5.72 -27.90 5.53
N LYS A 212 -5.86 -26.56 5.55
CA LYS A 212 -6.89 -25.86 6.33
C LYS A 212 -8.31 -26.10 5.82
N VAL A 213 -8.49 -26.02 4.51
CA VAL A 213 -9.82 -26.17 3.87
C VAL A 213 -10.29 -27.63 3.87
N GLY A 214 -9.37 -28.58 3.66
CA GLY A 214 -9.75 -30.00 3.53
C GLY A 214 -10.84 -30.19 2.46
N ASN A 215 -11.99 -30.71 2.85
CA ASN A 215 -13.15 -30.90 1.98
C ASN A 215 -14.19 -29.76 2.06
N GLY A 216 -13.85 -28.65 2.71
CA GLY A 216 -14.76 -27.52 2.93
C GLY A 216 -15.03 -26.72 1.65
N LYS A 217 -16.14 -25.99 1.64
CA LYS A 217 -16.52 -25.06 0.57
C LYS A 217 -16.00 -23.66 0.88
N VAL A 218 -15.50 -23.00 -0.13
CA VAL A 218 -14.88 -21.68 -0.04
C VAL A 218 -15.62 -20.66 -0.91
N LEU A 219 -15.96 -19.51 -0.35
CA LEU A 219 -16.57 -18.39 -1.05
C LEU A 219 -15.61 -17.22 -1.12
N CYS A 220 -15.47 -16.61 -2.29
CA CYS A 220 -14.64 -15.44 -2.54
C CYS A 220 -15.43 -14.33 -3.21
N ALA A 221 -15.41 -13.13 -2.63
CA ALA A 221 -15.88 -11.93 -3.30
C ALA A 221 -14.78 -11.43 -4.24
N LEU A 222 -14.97 -11.53 -5.54
CA LEU A 222 -14.04 -11.11 -6.56
C LEU A 222 -14.40 -9.69 -7.02
N SER A 223 -13.57 -8.70 -6.67
CA SER A 223 -13.80 -7.30 -7.04
C SER A 223 -13.22 -6.93 -8.41
N GLY A 224 -12.45 -7.82 -9.03
CA GLY A 224 -11.65 -7.52 -10.23
C GLY A 224 -10.36 -6.74 -9.95
N GLY A 225 -10.10 -6.35 -8.70
CA GLY A 225 -8.82 -5.76 -8.28
C GLY A 225 -7.70 -6.80 -8.20
N VAL A 226 -6.45 -6.32 -8.15
CA VAL A 226 -5.26 -7.20 -8.12
C VAL A 226 -5.28 -8.15 -6.92
N ASP A 227 -5.60 -7.64 -5.72
CA ASP A 227 -5.53 -8.43 -4.49
C ASP A 227 -6.57 -9.56 -4.49
N SER A 228 -7.83 -9.25 -4.80
CA SER A 228 -8.87 -10.28 -4.91
C SER A 228 -8.58 -11.29 -6.00
N SER A 229 -7.96 -10.87 -7.12
CA SER A 229 -7.57 -11.76 -8.21
C SER A 229 -6.45 -12.71 -7.79
N VAL A 230 -5.41 -12.20 -7.12
CA VAL A 230 -4.29 -13.02 -6.63
C VAL A 230 -4.78 -14.01 -5.57
N ALA A 231 -5.63 -13.55 -4.63
CA ALA A 231 -6.25 -14.42 -3.63
C ALA A 231 -7.08 -15.53 -4.29
N ALA A 232 -7.95 -15.20 -5.24
CA ALA A 232 -8.79 -16.17 -5.95
C ALA A 232 -7.96 -17.21 -6.71
N VAL A 233 -6.90 -16.82 -7.42
CA VAL A 233 -6.02 -17.76 -8.15
C VAL A 233 -5.25 -18.67 -7.19
N MET A 234 -4.76 -18.12 -6.07
CA MET A 234 -4.09 -18.91 -5.04
C MET A 234 -5.03 -19.98 -4.46
N LEU A 235 -6.27 -19.60 -4.15
CA LEU A 235 -7.31 -20.52 -3.68
C LEU A 235 -7.68 -21.55 -4.78
N ALA A 236 -7.87 -21.13 -6.03
CA ALA A 236 -8.17 -22.05 -7.13
C ALA A 236 -7.09 -23.12 -7.29
N LYS A 237 -5.80 -22.76 -7.16
CA LYS A 237 -4.69 -23.72 -7.17
C LYS A 237 -4.64 -24.62 -5.93
N ALA A 238 -5.13 -24.14 -4.80
CA ALA A 238 -5.16 -24.92 -3.57
C ALA A 238 -6.33 -25.92 -3.53
N VAL A 239 -7.56 -25.49 -3.86
CA VAL A 239 -8.78 -26.24 -3.60
C VAL A 239 -9.68 -26.47 -4.82
N GLY A 240 -9.34 -25.88 -5.98
CA GLY A 240 -10.03 -26.11 -7.25
C GLY A 240 -11.52 -25.82 -7.20
N ASP A 241 -12.33 -26.77 -7.57
CA ASP A 241 -13.80 -26.69 -7.67
C ASP A 241 -14.55 -26.52 -6.33
N GLN A 242 -13.84 -26.57 -5.19
CA GLN A 242 -14.40 -26.20 -3.89
C GLN A 242 -14.57 -24.67 -3.75
N LEU A 243 -13.90 -23.87 -4.64
CA LEU A 243 -13.96 -22.41 -4.64
C LEU A 243 -15.11 -21.91 -5.51
N THR A 244 -15.95 -21.06 -4.94
CA THR A 244 -16.93 -20.25 -5.67
C THR A 244 -16.53 -18.77 -5.58
N CYS A 245 -16.34 -18.12 -6.73
CA CYS A 245 -16.08 -16.69 -6.83
C CYS A 245 -17.35 -15.97 -7.29
N VAL A 246 -17.79 -14.96 -6.53
CA VAL A 246 -18.90 -14.08 -6.90
C VAL A 246 -18.34 -12.72 -7.31
N PHE A 247 -18.60 -12.34 -8.54
CA PHE A 247 -18.25 -11.05 -9.12
C PHE A 247 -19.51 -10.21 -9.33
N VAL A 248 -19.60 -9.08 -8.64
CA VAL A 248 -20.74 -8.16 -8.75
C VAL A 248 -20.42 -7.07 -9.78
N ASP A 249 -21.11 -7.14 -10.93
CA ASP A 249 -21.08 -6.08 -11.92
C ASP A 249 -22.08 -4.99 -11.55
N HIS A 250 -21.59 -3.98 -10.86
CA HIS A 250 -22.38 -2.85 -10.35
C HIS A 250 -22.52 -1.69 -11.37
N GLY A 251 -22.01 -1.84 -12.58
CA GLY A 251 -22.12 -0.83 -13.63
C GLY A 251 -21.18 0.37 -13.50
N LEU A 252 -20.41 0.47 -12.41
CA LEU A 252 -19.43 1.54 -12.18
C LEU A 252 -17.99 1.08 -12.44
N LEU A 253 -17.83 0.00 -13.16
CA LEU A 253 -16.54 -0.55 -13.59
C LEU A 253 -15.96 0.25 -14.76
N ARG A 254 -14.66 0.09 -15.01
CA ARG A 254 -14.02 0.59 -16.23
C ARG A 254 -14.65 -0.07 -17.47
N LYS A 255 -14.42 0.55 -18.61
CA LYS A 255 -14.85 -0.02 -19.91
C LYS A 255 -14.34 -1.46 -20.07
N ASN A 256 -15.24 -2.39 -20.35
CA ASN A 256 -15.00 -3.82 -20.58
C ASN A 256 -14.41 -4.59 -19.38
N GLU A 257 -14.27 -3.98 -18.20
CA GLU A 257 -13.61 -4.61 -17.06
C GLU A 257 -14.33 -5.86 -16.58
N GLY A 258 -15.68 -5.87 -16.56
CA GLY A 258 -16.45 -7.06 -16.19
C GLY A 258 -16.22 -8.22 -17.15
N ASP A 259 -16.12 -7.96 -18.45
CA ASP A 259 -15.86 -8.98 -19.47
C ASP A 259 -14.42 -9.50 -19.36
N GLU A 260 -13.44 -8.63 -19.10
CA GLU A 260 -12.04 -9.02 -18.84
C GLU A 260 -11.92 -9.94 -17.62
N VAL A 261 -12.69 -9.68 -16.56
CA VAL A 261 -12.71 -10.53 -15.36
C VAL A 261 -13.34 -11.90 -15.68
N GLU A 262 -14.44 -11.92 -16.43
CA GLU A 262 -15.10 -13.16 -16.84
C GLU A 262 -14.24 -13.99 -17.80
N GLU A 263 -13.46 -13.35 -18.69
CA GLU A 263 -12.51 -14.04 -19.58
C GLU A 263 -11.44 -14.81 -18.78
N VAL A 264 -11.01 -14.27 -17.64
CA VAL A 264 -9.96 -14.88 -16.81
C VAL A 264 -10.52 -15.90 -15.81
N PHE A 265 -11.62 -15.57 -15.15
CA PHE A 265 -12.17 -16.36 -14.05
C PHE A 265 -13.44 -17.16 -14.41
N GLY A 266 -14.02 -16.88 -15.56
CA GLY A 266 -15.23 -17.55 -16.02
C GLY A 266 -14.98 -18.99 -16.52
N PRO A 267 -16.02 -19.67 -16.99
CA PRO A 267 -15.96 -21.09 -17.38
C PRO A 267 -14.95 -21.41 -18.47
N ASN A 268 -14.60 -20.43 -19.31
CA ASN A 268 -13.60 -20.58 -20.39
C ASN A 268 -12.20 -20.12 -19.99
N GLY A 269 -12.04 -19.66 -18.75
CA GLY A 269 -10.76 -19.19 -18.22
C GLY A 269 -9.82 -20.33 -17.82
N PRO A 270 -8.56 -20.02 -17.51
CA PRO A 270 -7.55 -21.03 -17.21
C PRO A 270 -7.66 -21.65 -15.81
N TYR A 271 -8.56 -21.17 -14.97
CA TYR A 271 -8.66 -21.61 -13.57
C TYR A 271 -9.90 -22.49 -13.33
N ASN A 272 -9.71 -23.60 -12.61
CA ASN A 272 -10.80 -24.46 -12.18
C ASN A 272 -11.44 -23.90 -10.91
N LEU A 273 -12.56 -23.18 -11.06
CA LEU A 273 -13.36 -22.63 -9.98
C LEU A 273 -14.81 -22.39 -10.46
N HIS A 274 -15.73 -22.23 -9.54
CA HIS A 274 -17.09 -21.80 -9.87
C HIS A 274 -17.14 -20.27 -9.91
N PHE A 275 -17.45 -19.71 -11.09
CA PHE A 275 -17.57 -18.27 -11.28
C PHE A 275 -19.02 -17.84 -11.47
N ILE A 276 -19.46 -16.86 -10.69
CA ILE A 276 -20.78 -16.27 -10.78
C ILE A 276 -20.63 -14.76 -11.02
N ARG A 277 -21.06 -14.28 -12.20
CA ARG A 277 -21.21 -12.86 -12.48
C ARG A 277 -22.64 -12.43 -12.21
N VAL A 278 -22.83 -11.49 -11.30
CA VAL A 278 -24.13 -10.91 -10.96
C VAL A 278 -24.25 -9.57 -11.63
N ASN A 279 -25.13 -9.44 -12.61
CA ASN A 279 -25.44 -8.16 -13.21
C ASN A 279 -26.40 -7.38 -12.31
N ALA A 280 -25.88 -6.42 -11.56
CA ALA A 280 -26.60 -5.56 -10.64
C ALA A 280 -26.64 -4.09 -11.10
N GLN A 281 -26.17 -3.77 -12.30
CA GLN A 281 -25.95 -2.41 -12.80
C GLN A 281 -27.16 -1.49 -12.57
N GLN A 282 -28.36 -1.90 -13.02
CA GLN A 282 -29.57 -1.08 -12.89
C GLN A 282 -29.91 -0.80 -11.42
N ARG A 283 -29.72 -1.78 -10.55
CA ARG A 283 -29.96 -1.66 -9.11
C ARG A 283 -29.09 -0.57 -8.46
N PHE A 284 -27.82 -0.49 -8.85
CA PHE A 284 -26.92 0.57 -8.37
C PHE A 284 -27.29 1.94 -8.95
N TYR A 285 -27.64 2.03 -10.23
CA TYR A 285 -28.07 3.30 -10.82
C TYR A 285 -29.36 3.82 -10.15
N ASP A 286 -30.32 2.98 -9.87
CA ASP A 286 -31.55 3.36 -9.19
C ASP A 286 -31.29 3.91 -7.78
N LYS A 287 -30.37 3.30 -7.05
CA LYS A 287 -29.99 3.74 -5.69
C LYS A 287 -29.17 5.04 -5.69
N LEU A 288 -28.41 5.31 -6.73
CA LEU A 288 -27.58 6.51 -6.87
C LEU A 288 -28.32 7.66 -7.54
N ALA A 289 -29.54 7.47 -8.00
CA ALA A 289 -30.31 8.51 -8.68
C ALA A 289 -30.47 9.76 -7.81
N GLY A 290 -29.96 10.91 -8.30
CA GLY A 290 -29.99 12.19 -7.62
C GLY A 290 -29.09 12.32 -6.40
N VAL A 291 -28.20 11.37 -6.15
CA VAL A 291 -27.24 11.44 -5.03
C VAL A 291 -25.97 12.12 -5.53
N GLU A 292 -25.65 13.29 -4.94
CA GLU A 292 -24.50 14.13 -5.32
C GLU A 292 -23.39 14.12 -4.27
N GLU A 293 -23.72 13.91 -3.01
CA GLU A 293 -22.78 13.98 -1.89
C GLU A 293 -21.86 12.75 -1.88
N PRO A 294 -20.50 12.95 -1.90
CA PRO A 294 -19.51 11.88 -2.07
C PRO A 294 -19.61 10.74 -1.05
N GLU A 295 -19.72 11.10 0.23
CA GLU A 295 -19.79 10.11 1.32
C GLU A 295 -21.06 9.26 1.22
N ARG A 296 -22.17 9.87 0.81
CA ARG A 296 -23.44 9.17 0.61
C ARG A 296 -23.35 8.21 -0.58
N LYS A 297 -22.68 8.62 -1.68
CA LYS A 297 -22.41 7.71 -2.82
C LYS A 297 -21.63 6.48 -2.36
N ARG A 298 -20.53 6.68 -1.62
CA ARG A 298 -19.70 5.59 -1.11
C ARG A 298 -20.48 4.61 -0.24
N LYS A 299 -21.28 5.13 0.69
CA LYS A 299 -22.12 4.31 1.58
C LYS A 299 -23.12 3.48 0.80
N ILE A 300 -23.87 4.09 -0.12
CA ILE A 300 -24.86 3.39 -0.95
C ILE A 300 -24.19 2.28 -1.77
N ILE A 301 -23.06 2.58 -2.42
CA ILE A 301 -22.36 1.58 -3.24
C ILE A 301 -21.86 0.42 -2.37
N GLY A 302 -21.25 0.72 -1.23
CA GLY A 302 -20.77 -0.30 -0.31
C GLY A 302 -21.89 -1.18 0.26
N GLU A 303 -22.95 -0.59 0.79
CA GLU A 303 -24.11 -1.32 1.32
C GLU A 303 -24.79 -2.17 0.26
N GLU A 304 -24.98 -1.65 -0.94
CA GLU A 304 -25.65 -2.38 -2.00
C GLU A 304 -24.81 -3.54 -2.53
N PHE A 305 -23.47 -3.35 -2.62
CA PHE A 305 -22.55 -4.43 -2.96
C PHE A 305 -22.68 -5.60 -1.98
N ILE A 306 -22.72 -5.31 -0.69
CA ILE A 306 -22.87 -6.32 0.37
C ILE A 306 -24.21 -7.05 0.21
N ARG A 307 -25.33 -6.34 0.01
CA ARG A 307 -26.63 -6.94 -0.16
C ARG A 307 -26.70 -7.89 -1.36
N VAL A 308 -26.15 -7.47 -2.48
CA VAL A 308 -26.08 -8.33 -3.68
C VAL A 308 -25.25 -9.59 -3.41
N PHE A 309 -24.10 -9.41 -2.75
CA PHE A 309 -23.23 -10.53 -2.39
C PHE A 309 -23.93 -11.51 -1.43
N GLU A 310 -24.63 -11.00 -0.42
CA GLU A 310 -25.44 -11.79 0.52
C GLU A 310 -26.53 -12.62 -0.18
N GLU A 311 -27.25 -12.00 -1.10
CA GLU A 311 -28.29 -12.65 -1.86
C GLU A 311 -27.74 -13.83 -2.67
N GLU A 312 -26.57 -13.66 -3.29
CA GLU A 312 -25.90 -14.73 -4.02
C GLU A 312 -25.33 -15.81 -3.07
N ALA A 313 -24.74 -15.41 -1.95
CA ALA A 313 -24.25 -16.36 -0.95
C ALA A 313 -25.36 -17.26 -0.41
N LYS A 314 -26.57 -16.71 -0.18
CA LYS A 314 -27.74 -17.50 0.22
C LYS A 314 -28.16 -18.51 -0.83
N LYS A 315 -28.05 -18.19 -2.13
CA LYS A 315 -28.36 -19.14 -3.23
C LYS A 315 -27.34 -20.28 -3.30
N ILE A 316 -26.07 -19.98 -3.02
CA ILE A 316 -24.97 -20.96 -2.99
C ILE A 316 -25.15 -21.94 -1.83
N GLY A 317 -25.75 -21.49 -0.73
CA GLY A 317 -25.98 -22.27 0.47
C GLY A 317 -24.81 -22.28 1.45
N ALA A 318 -24.69 -23.31 2.28
CA ALA A 318 -23.67 -23.38 3.31
C ALA A 318 -22.24 -23.37 2.72
N VAL A 319 -21.41 -22.46 3.21
CA VAL A 319 -19.99 -22.37 2.93
C VAL A 319 -19.22 -22.47 4.23
N ASP A 320 -18.03 -23.07 4.19
CA ASP A 320 -17.20 -23.23 5.39
C ASP A 320 -16.23 -22.06 5.59
N PHE A 321 -15.76 -21.45 4.50
CA PHE A 321 -14.74 -20.42 4.54
C PHE A 321 -15.09 -19.25 3.62
N LEU A 322 -14.80 -18.03 4.10
CA LEU A 322 -14.85 -16.82 3.30
C LEU A 322 -13.43 -16.33 3.02
N VAL A 323 -13.15 -15.91 1.78
CA VAL A 323 -11.84 -15.35 1.38
C VAL A 323 -11.89 -13.84 1.42
N GLN A 324 -10.89 -13.24 2.05
CA GLN A 324 -10.68 -11.80 2.08
C GLN A 324 -9.30 -11.46 1.50
N GLY A 325 -9.25 -10.45 0.64
CA GLY A 325 -8.01 -9.97 0.01
C GLY A 325 -7.25 -8.96 0.87
N THR A 326 -7.27 -9.09 2.19
CA THR A 326 -6.51 -8.24 3.14
C THR A 326 -5.03 -8.34 2.84
N ILE A 327 -4.33 -7.21 2.83
CA ILE A 327 -2.88 -7.12 2.67
C ILE A 327 -2.22 -6.53 3.92
N TYR A 328 -0.89 -6.62 4.02
CA TYR A 328 -0.17 -6.26 5.24
C TYR A 328 -0.38 -4.79 5.70
N PRO A 329 -0.42 -3.77 4.83
CA PRO A 329 -0.77 -2.42 5.23
C PRO A 329 -2.12 -2.31 5.94
N ASP A 330 -3.14 -3.04 5.48
CA ASP A 330 -4.48 -3.05 6.11
C ASP A 330 -4.41 -3.60 7.54
N VAL A 331 -3.55 -4.61 7.76
CA VAL A 331 -3.32 -5.21 9.09
C VAL A 331 -2.64 -4.21 10.03
N VAL A 332 -1.64 -3.47 9.52
CA VAL A 332 -0.92 -2.46 10.31
C VAL A 332 -1.84 -1.30 10.70
N GLU A 333 -2.64 -0.79 9.76
CA GLU A 333 -3.60 0.29 10.00
C GLU A 333 -4.70 -0.12 10.98
N SER A 334 -5.08 -1.40 10.98
CA SER A 334 -6.07 -1.96 11.91
C SER A 334 -5.55 -2.11 13.35
N GLY A 335 -4.24 -1.96 13.58
CA GLY A 335 -3.56 -2.21 14.83
C GLY A 335 -3.35 -3.71 15.08
N LEU A 336 -2.09 -4.13 15.16
CA LEU A 336 -1.74 -5.52 15.48
C LEU A 336 -2.24 -5.89 16.89
N GLY A 337 -3.44 -6.49 16.98
CA GLY A 337 -3.95 -7.10 18.23
C GLY A 337 -4.62 -6.17 19.24
N GLY A 338 -4.99 -4.92 18.88
CA GLY A 338 -5.81 -4.05 19.73
C GLY A 338 -7.31 -4.17 19.45
N GLU A 339 -8.16 -3.61 20.33
CA GLU A 339 -9.63 -3.53 20.13
C GLU A 339 -10.03 -2.90 18.77
N SER A 340 -9.19 -2.03 18.22
CA SER A 340 -9.33 -1.46 16.88
C SER A 340 -9.24 -2.51 15.75
N ALA A 341 -8.50 -3.60 15.93
CA ALA A 341 -8.38 -4.67 14.92
C ALA A 341 -9.71 -5.40 14.71
N VAL A 342 -10.51 -5.55 15.76
CA VAL A 342 -11.84 -6.15 15.69
C VAL A 342 -12.81 -5.23 14.96
N ILE A 343 -12.73 -3.92 15.19
CA ILE A 343 -13.64 -2.93 14.58
C ILE A 343 -13.36 -2.74 13.09
N LYS A 344 -12.08 -2.77 12.65
CA LYS A 344 -11.72 -2.59 11.24
C LYS A 344 -11.71 -3.88 10.42
N SER A 345 -11.54 -5.05 11.02
CA SER A 345 -11.80 -6.33 10.33
C SER A 345 -13.27 -6.44 9.91
N HIS A 346 -14.17 -5.74 10.61
CA HIS A 346 -15.56 -5.55 10.19
C HIS A 346 -15.74 -4.42 9.16
N HIS A 347 -14.75 -3.54 8.96
CA HIS A 347 -14.85 -2.40 8.03
C HIS A 347 -14.25 -2.65 6.64
N ASN A 348 -13.31 -3.58 6.48
CA ASN A 348 -12.84 -4.01 5.15
C ASN A 348 -13.82 -4.95 4.42
N VAL A 349 -14.74 -5.54 5.18
CA VAL A 349 -15.98 -6.14 4.67
C VAL A 349 -17.09 -5.33 5.33
N GLY A 350 -17.33 -4.11 4.87
CA GLY A 350 -18.36 -3.22 5.42
C GLY A 350 -19.66 -3.98 5.61
N GLY A 351 -19.90 -4.50 6.85
CA GLY A 351 -21.03 -5.36 7.17
C GLY A 351 -20.95 -6.71 6.45
N LEU A 352 -20.08 -7.64 6.90
CA LEU A 352 -20.35 -9.05 6.65
C LEU A 352 -21.73 -9.35 7.25
N PRO A 353 -22.60 -10.03 6.49
CA PRO A 353 -23.94 -10.35 6.96
C PRO A 353 -23.88 -11.18 8.22
N ASP A 354 -24.68 -10.84 9.20
CA ASP A 354 -25.01 -11.70 10.33
C ASP A 354 -25.64 -13.05 9.90
N TYR A 355 -25.74 -13.31 8.59
CA TYR A 355 -26.51 -14.41 7.97
C TYR A 355 -25.69 -15.44 7.19
N VAL A 356 -24.38 -15.25 6.97
CA VAL A 356 -23.53 -16.29 6.37
C VAL A 356 -22.76 -16.97 7.48
N ASP A 357 -23.24 -18.15 7.86
CA ASP A 357 -22.58 -19.02 8.84
C ASP A 357 -21.37 -19.68 8.18
N PHE A 358 -20.17 -19.07 8.33
CA PHE A 358 -18.90 -19.65 7.92
C PHE A 358 -18.00 -19.88 9.15
N LYS A 359 -17.15 -20.88 9.06
CA LYS A 359 -16.28 -21.28 10.18
C LYS A 359 -15.16 -20.30 10.41
N GLU A 360 -14.55 -19.80 9.33
CA GLU A 360 -13.36 -18.95 9.40
C GLU A 360 -13.15 -18.14 8.11
N ILE A 361 -12.44 -17.00 8.26
CA ILE A 361 -11.96 -16.20 7.14
C ILE A 361 -10.56 -16.67 6.73
N ILE A 362 -10.31 -16.78 5.42
CA ILE A 362 -8.99 -17.05 4.85
C ILE A 362 -8.45 -15.76 4.24
N GLU A 363 -7.32 -15.29 4.72
CA GLU A 363 -6.64 -14.08 4.28
C GLU A 363 -5.26 -14.46 3.70
N PRO A 364 -5.19 -14.95 2.47
CA PRO A 364 -3.96 -15.52 1.92
C PRO A 364 -2.84 -14.50 1.68
N LEU A 365 -3.17 -13.21 1.63
CA LEU A 365 -2.25 -12.11 1.33
C LEU A 365 -1.92 -11.24 2.54
N ARG A 366 -2.41 -11.63 3.73
CA ARG A 366 -2.31 -10.84 4.97
C ARG A 366 -0.89 -10.38 5.31
N ASP A 367 0.11 -11.19 4.95
CA ASP A 367 1.51 -10.94 5.24
C ASP A 367 2.25 -10.20 4.11
N LEU A 368 1.58 -9.85 3.03
CA LEU A 368 2.20 -9.26 1.85
C LEU A 368 1.95 -7.76 1.72
N PHE A 369 3.00 -7.01 1.35
CA PHE A 369 2.85 -5.68 0.80
C PHE A 369 2.32 -5.73 -0.64
N LYS A 370 1.81 -4.60 -1.16
CA LYS A 370 1.19 -4.52 -2.48
C LYS A 370 2.11 -4.96 -3.64
N ASP A 371 3.38 -4.63 -3.55
CA ASP A 371 4.39 -5.04 -4.54
C ASP A 371 4.71 -6.54 -4.45
N GLU A 372 4.68 -7.13 -3.24
CA GLU A 372 4.80 -8.56 -3.02
C GLU A 372 3.58 -9.32 -3.55
N VAL A 373 2.36 -8.78 -3.37
CA VAL A 373 1.14 -9.33 -3.98
C VAL A 373 1.26 -9.41 -5.49
N ARG A 374 1.80 -8.37 -6.14
CA ARG A 374 2.04 -8.39 -7.58
C ARG A 374 3.05 -9.46 -7.99
N LYS A 375 4.15 -9.59 -7.26
CA LYS A 375 5.15 -10.65 -7.49
C LYS A 375 4.53 -12.03 -7.31
N ALA A 376 3.76 -12.25 -6.24
CA ALA A 376 3.02 -13.50 -6.02
C ALA A 376 2.03 -13.78 -7.17
N GLY A 377 1.38 -12.75 -7.69
CA GLY A 377 0.50 -12.85 -8.86
C GLY A 377 1.24 -13.36 -10.12
N LEU A 378 2.45 -12.85 -10.37
CA LEU A 378 3.29 -13.33 -11.47
C LEU A 378 3.73 -14.80 -11.27
N GLU A 379 4.14 -15.17 -10.05
CA GLU A 379 4.49 -16.56 -9.70
C GLU A 379 3.30 -17.52 -9.87
N LEU A 380 2.10 -17.04 -9.62
CA LEU A 380 0.85 -17.79 -9.87
C LEU A 380 0.51 -17.92 -11.36
N GLY A 381 1.20 -17.20 -12.24
CA GLY A 381 0.96 -17.18 -13.68
C GLY A 381 -0.19 -16.26 -14.10
N ILE A 382 -0.56 -15.31 -13.28
CA ILE A 382 -1.56 -14.29 -13.64
C ILE A 382 -0.96 -13.36 -14.70
N PRO A 383 -1.68 -13.04 -15.79
CA PRO A 383 -1.18 -12.16 -16.84
C PRO A 383 -0.74 -10.79 -16.29
N GLU A 384 0.40 -10.29 -16.76
CA GLU A 384 0.95 -8.99 -16.34
C GLU A 384 -0.06 -7.84 -16.44
N LYS A 385 -0.91 -7.85 -17.47
CA LYS A 385 -1.98 -6.86 -17.67
C LYS A 385 -2.92 -6.75 -16.45
N LEU A 386 -3.18 -7.87 -15.77
CA LEU A 386 -4.01 -7.89 -14.57
C LEU A 386 -3.20 -7.52 -13.31
N VAL A 387 -1.98 -8.06 -13.19
CA VAL A 387 -1.11 -7.83 -12.02
C VAL A 387 -0.72 -6.36 -11.90
N TYR A 388 -0.44 -5.70 -13.02
CA TYR A 388 -0.04 -4.29 -13.05
C TYR A 388 -1.18 -3.33 -13.41
N ARG A 389 -2.42 -3.80 -13.28
CA ARG A 389 -3.59 -2.94 -13.45
C ARG A 389 -3.49 -1.72 -12.53
N GLN A 390 -3.88 -0.55 -13.07
CA GLN A 390 -3.96 0.70 -12.30
C GLN A 390 -4.89 0.54 -11.08
N PRO A 391 -4.58 1.16 -9.94
CA PRO A 391 -5.45 1.20 -8.78
C PRO A 391 -6.87 1.63 -9.18
N PHE A 392 -7.87 1.00 -8.59
CA PHE A 392 -9.26 1.33 -8.84
C PHE A 392 -10.00 1.35 -7.51
N PRO A 393 -10.72 2.44 -7.20
CA PRO A 393 -11.38 2.58 -5.91
C PRO A 393 -12.55 1.61 -5.78
N GLY A 394 -12.86 1.20 -4.55
CA GLY A 394 -14.00 0.31 -4.27
C GLY A 394 -15.33 0.82 -4.83
N PRO A 395 -15.69 2.13 -4.70
CA PRO A 395 -16.89 2.70 -5.30
C PRO A 395 -16.84 2.82 -6.83
N GLY A 396 -15.77 2.42 -7.47
CA GLY A 396 -15.60 2.49 -8.93
C GLY A 396 -15.66 3.90 -9.48
N LEU A 397 -16.23 4.05 -10.66
CA LEU A 397 -16.40 5.35 -11.34
C LEU A 397 -17.38 6.28 -10.61
N GLY A 398 -18.12 5.80 -9.60
CA GLY A 398 -19.04 6.63 -8.84
C GLY A 398 -18.37 7.82 -8.16
N ILE A 399 -17.10 7.71 -7.75
CA ILE A 399 -16.32 8.82 -7.16
C ILE A 399 -15.42 9.55 -8.18
N ARG A 400 -15.50 9.18 -9.44
CA ARG A 400 -14.87 9.87 -10.58
C ARG A 400 -15.87 10.68 -11.41
N ILE A 401 -17.11 10.78 -10.93
CA ILE A 401 -18.19 11.61 -11.48
C ILE A 401 -18.60 12.59 -10.39
N ILE A 402 -18.20 13.85 -10.51
CA ILE A 402 -18.61 14.90 -9.59
C ILE A 402 -20.11 15.14 -9.77
N GLY A 403 -20.86 15.17 -8.66
CA GLY A 403 -22.32 15.27 -8.68
C GLY A 403 -23.03 13.94 -8.92
N ALA A 404 -24.30 14.00 -9.36
CA ALA A 404 -25.13 12.80 -9.51
C ALA A 404 -24.62 11.86 -10.61
N VAL A 405 -24.62 10.56 -10.31
CA VAL A 405 -24.21 9.49 -11.21
C VAL A 405 -25.37 9.12 -12.14
N THR A 406 -25.12 9.06 -13.44
CA THR A 406 -26.06 8.56 -14.45
C THR A 406 -25.36 7.61 -15.42
N LEU A 407 -26.09 6.72 -16.06
CA LEU A 407 -25.54 5.82 -17.07
C LEU A 407 -24.78 6.56 -18.17
N GLU A 408 -25.32 7.72 -18.63
CA GLU A 408 -24.68 8.55 -19.65
C GLU A 408 -23.32 9.09 -19.17
N LYS A 409 -23.25 9.63 -17.95
CA LYS A 409 -22.01 10.13 -17.36
C LYS A 409 -20.99 9.01 -17.12
N VAL A 410 -21.45 7.83 -16.68
CA VAL A 410 -20.57 6.65 -16.54
C VAL A 410 -19.94 6.28 -17.87
N LYS A 411 -20.71 6.24 -18.96
CA LYS A 411 -20.18 5.95 -20.31
C LYS A 411 -19.16 6.98 -20.76
N MET A 412 -19.39 8.28 -20.50
CA MET A 412 -18.41 9.33 -20.83
C MET A 412 -17.07 9.06 -20.11
N VAL A 413 -17.10 8.76 -18.82
CA VAL A 413 -15.89 8.50 -18.06
C VAL A 413 -15.23 7.19 -18.50
N GLN A 414 -16.00 6.13 -18.77
CA GLN A 414 -15.47 4.86 -19.29
C GLN A 414 -14.70 5.05 -20.60
N GLU A 415 -15.26 5.78 -21.56
CA GLU A 415 -14.61 6.05 -22.83
C GLU A 415 -13.37 6.94 -22.66
N ALA A 416 -13.49 8.04 -21.90
CA ALA A 416 -12.38 8.96 -21.66
C ALA A 416 -11.21 8.28 -20.93
N ASP A 417 -11.51 7.50 -19.89
CA ASP A 417 -10.50 6.75 -19.13
C ASP A 417 -9.82 5.67 -19.99
N ALA A 418 -10.56 4.98 -20.83
CA ALA A 418 -10.01 3.99 -21.76
C ALA A 418 -9.04 4.64 -22.76
N ILE A 419 -9.40 5.77 -23.35
CA ILE A 419 -8.54 6.55 -24.26
C ILE A 419 -7.27 7.00 -23.53
N TYR A 420 -7.42 7.54 -22.33
CA TYR A 420 -6.28 8.02 -21.54
C TYR A 420 -5.30 6.89 -21.22
N ARG A 421 -5.79 5.76 -20.71
CA ARG A 421 -4.95 4.59 -20.40
C ARG A 421 -4.27 4.02 -21.66
N GLU A 422 -4.97 3.99 -22.79
CA GLU A 422 -4.43 3.53 -24.06
C GLU A 422 -3.24 4.40 -24.54
N GLU A 423 -3.39 5.73 -24.54
CA GLU A 423 -2.34 6.63 -25.00
C GLU A 423 -1.14 6.68 -24.04
N ILE A 424 -1.36 6.59 -22.74
CA ILE A 424 -0.27 6.46 -21.74
C ILE A 424 0.52 5.16 -21.99
N ALA A 425 -0.16 4.04 -22.22
CA ALA A 425 0.50 2.76 -22.51
C ALA A 425 1.26 2.79 -23.85
N LYS A 426 0.69 3.38 -24.91
CA LYS A 426 1.37 3.57 -26.20
C LYS A 426 2.62 4.44 -26.09
N ALA A 427 2.62 5.40 -25.20
CA ALA A 427 3.78 6.23 -24.91
C ALA A 427 4.86 5.51 -24.07
N GLY A 428 4.58 4.32 -23.54
CA GLY A 428 5.51 3.52 -22.73
C GLY A 428 5.80 4.11 -21.35
N ILE A 429 4.93 4.95 -20.81
CA ILE A 429 5.11 5.63 -19.52
C ILE A 429 4.18 5.11 -18.42
N ASP A 430 3.34 4.13 -18.72
CA ASP A 430 2.35 3.53 -17.81
C ASP A 430 2.96 2.96 -16.53
N ARG A 431 4.21 2.44 -16.60
CA ARG A 431 4.92 1.88 -15.45
C ARG A 431 5.60 2.94 -14.57
N ASN A 432 5.76 4.16 -15.09
CA ASN A 432 6.45 5.26 -14.41
C ASN A 432 5.51 6.16 -13.61
N ILE A 433 4.19 5.96 -13.76
CA ILE A 433 3.16 6.78 -13.11
C ILE A 433 2.45 5.91 -12.06
N GLY A 434 2.38 6.41 -10.83
CA GLY A 434 1.78 5.67 -9.72
C GLY A 434 0.28 5.41 -9.90
N GLN A 435 -0.48 6.43 -10.29
CA GLN A 435 -1.90 6.31 -10.61
C GLN A 435 -2.31 7.37 -11.64
N TYR A 436 -3.15 6.99 -12.61
CA TYR A 436 -3.73 7.92 -13.58
C TYR A 436 -5.13 7.47 -14.00
N PHE A 437 -6.01 8.44 -14.26
CA PHE A 437 -7.41 8.20 -14.61
C PHE A 437 -8.07 9.46 -15.17
N ALA A 438 -9.26 9.29 -15.76
CA ALA A 438 -10.15 10.37 -16.16
C ALA A 438 -11.33 10.49 -15.18
N ALA A 439 -11.78 11.73 -14.95
CA ALA A 439 -12.94 12.06 -14.13
C ALA A 439 -13.85 13.08 -14.84
N LEU A 440 -15.15 13.02 -14.56
CA LEU A 440 -16.12 13.99 -15.05
C LEU A 440 -16.32 15.09 -14.02
N THR A 441 -15.99 16.33 -14.39
CA THR A 441 -16.03 17.49 -13.48
C THR A 441 -17.43 18.03 -13.19
N ASN A 442 -18.44 17.58 -13.90
CA ASN A 442 -19.79 18.18 -13.95
C ASN A 442 -19.82 19.66 -14.44
N MET A 443 -18.66 20.24 -14.74
CA MET A 443 -18.55 21.55 -15.37
C MET A 443 -19.00 21.47 -16.83
N ARG A 444 -19.88 22.37 -17.23
CA ARG A 444 -20.27 22.54 -18.63
C ARG A 444 -19.75 23.86 -19.19
N SER A 445 -19.33 23.85 -20.42
CA SER A 445 -18.78 25.03 -21.08
C SER A 445 -19.17 25.11 -22.54
N VAL A 446 -19.11 26.33 -23.09
CA VAL A 446 -19.33 26.58 -24.49
C VAL A 446 -18.14 26.05 -25.30
N GLY A 447 -18.44 25.35 -26.38
CA GLY A 447 -17.50 24.95 -27.41
C GLY A 447 -18.04 25.26 -28.80
N VAL A 448 -17.19 25.09 -29.80
CA VAL A 448 -17.58 25.16 -31.22
C VAL A 448 -17.11 23.87 -31.87
N MET A 449 -18.04 23.09 -32.40
CA MET A 449 -17.76 21.81 -33.05
C MET A 449 -18.56 21.75 -34.36
N GLY A 450 -17.84 21.63 -35.50
CA GLY A 450 -18.48 21.54 -36.80
C GLY A 450 -19.36 22.77 -37.16
N ASP A 451 -18.86 23.98 -36.86
CA ASP A 451 -19.54 25.27 -37.04
C ASP A 451 -20.80 25.49 -36.16
N GLU A 452 -21.09 24.54 -35.27
CA GLU A 452 -22.18 24.67 -34.29
C GLU A 452 -21.65 24.98 -32.88
N ARG A 453 -22.43 25.77 -32.14
CA ARG A 453 -22.13 26.07 -30.74
C ARG A 453 -22.62 24.94 -29.85
N THR A 454 -21.73 24.37 -29.06
CA THR A 454 -22.04 23.31 -28.08
C THR A 454 -22.02 23.83 -26.64
N TYR A 455 -22.69 23.12 -25.73
CA TYR A 455 -22.63 23.37 -24.31
C TYR A 455 -22.53 22.03 -23.59
N ASP A 456 -21.29 21.53 -23.46
CA ASP A 456 -20.98 20.17 -23.07
C ASP A 456 -20.04 20.12 -21.88
N TYR A 457 -19.77 18.90 -21.40
CA TYR A 457 -18.97 18.63 -20.20
C TYR A 457 -17.46 18.77 -20.43
N ALA A 458 -16.76 18.99 -19.33
CA ALA A 458 -15.30 18.90 -19.25
C ALA A 458 -14.86 17.63 -18.53
N ILE A 459 -13.91 16.91 -19.12
CA ILE A 459 -13.19 15.80 -18.50
C ILE A 459 -11.91 16.34 -17.86
N ALA A 460 -11.64 15.94 -16.62
CA ALA A 460 -10.36 16.14 -15.96
C ALA A 460 -9.51 14.87 -16.08
N LEU A 461 -8.25 15.05 -16.48
CA LEU A 461 -7.24 14.01 -16.45
C LEU A 461 -6.40 14.19 -15.17
N ARG A 462 -6.21 13.12 -14.42
CA ARG A 462 -5.37 13.08 -13.25
C ARG A 462 -4.25 12.08 -13.46
N ALA A 463 -3.01 12.45 -13.11
CA ALA A 463 -1.90 11.52 -12.98
C ALA A 463 -1.01 11.96 -11.81
N VAL A 464 -0.59 11.01 -10.98
CA VAL A 464 0.21 11.28 -9.80
C VAL A 464 1.34 10.26 -9.63
N ASN A 465 2.46 10.76 -9.12
CA ASN A 465 3.55 9.95 -8.59
C ASN A 465 3.42 9.92 -7.07
N THR A 466 3.46 8.73 -6.51
CA THR A 466 3.35 8.49 -5.07
C THR A 466 4.07 7.22 -4.70
N ILE A 467 4.55 7.15 -3.46
CA ILE A 467 5.20 5.95 -2.92
C ILE A 467 4.25 5.22 -1.97
N ASP A 468 3.53 5.97 -1.15
CA ASP A 468 2.73 5.45 -0.04
C ASP A 468 1.26 5.87 -0.07
N PHE A 469 0.84 6.63 -1.08
CA PHE A 469 -0.48 7.25 -1.21
C PHE A 469 -0.82 8.29 -0.11
N MET A 470 0.07 8.52 0.85
CA MET A 470 -0.09 9.59 1.85
C MET A 470 0.21 10.96 1.25
N THR A 471 1.28 11.02 0.48
CA THR A 471 1.68 12.18 -0.32
C THR A 471 1.72 11.82 -1.79
N ALA A 472 1.41 12.77 -2.66
CA ALA A 472 1.47 12.58 -4.11
C ALA A 472 1.78 13.89 -4.82
N GLU A 473 2.59 13.81 -5.85
CA GLU A 473 2.87 14.93 -6.75
C GLU A 473 2.21 14.67 -8.10
N ALA A 474 1.75 15.72 -8.77
CA ALA A 474 1.24 15.58 -10.13
C ALA A 474 2.35 15.04 -11.05
N ALA A 475 2.07 14.01 -11.81
CA ALA A 475 3.02 13.44 -12.75
C ALA A 475 3.18 14.36 -13.98
N GLU A 476 4.41 14.51 -14.45
CA GLU A 476 4.67 15.22 -15.69
C GLU A 476 4.36 14.30 -16.89
N ILE A 477 3.22 14.52 -17.54
CA ILE A 477 2.86 13.83 -18.77
C ILE A 477 3.35 14.68 -19.95
N PRO A 478 4.07 14.09 -20.93
CA PRO A 478 4.51 14.83 -22.11
C PRO A 478 3.32 15.52 -22.80
N TRP A 479 3.49 16.80 -23.12
CA TRP A 479 2.42 17.62 -23.74
C TRP A 479 1.86 17.00 -25.02
N GLU A 480 2.71 16.34 -25.79
CA GLU A 480 2.30 15.62 -27.00
C GLU A 480 1.30 14.49 -26.68
N VAL A 481 1.52 13.76 -25.58
CA VAL A 481 0.61 12.69 -25.13
C VAL A 481 -0.71 13.30 -24.67
N LEU A 482 -0.66 14.35 -23.83
CA LEU A 482 -1.86 15.06 -23.37
C LEU A 482 -2.66 15.64 -24.55
N GLY A 483 -1.99 16.23 -25.54
CA GLY A 483 -2.62 16.76 -26.74
C GLY A 483 -3.35 15.68 -27.54
N LYS A 484 -2.75 14.50 -27.68
CA LYS A 484 -3.36 13.34 -28.31
C LYS A 484 -4.60 12.85 -27.55
N VAL A 485 -4.47 12.70 -26.23
CA VAL A 485 -5.57 12.27 -25.34
C VAL A 485 -6.73 13.26 -25.45
N ALA A 486 -6.46 14.56 -25.33
CA ALA A 486 -7.49 15.60 -25.42
C ALA A 486 -8.19 15.58 -26.76
N SER A 487 -7.45 15.49 -27.87
CA SER A 487 -8.01 15.40 -29.22
C SER A 487 -8.90 14.18 -29.38
N ARG A 488 -8.46 13.00 -28.94
CA ARG A 488 -9.25 11.77 -29.01
C ARG A 488 -10.51 11.85 -28.15
N ILE A 489 -10.42 12.32 -26.91
CA ILE A 489 -11.58 12.42 -26.02
C ILE A 489 -12.65 13.32 -26.64
N VAL A 490 -12.29 14.51 -27.11
CA VAL A 490 -13.25 15.45 -27.71
C VAL A 490 -13.89 14.89 -28.97
N ASN A 491 -13.14 14.11 -29.77
CA ASN A 491 -13.68 13.55 -31.01
C ASN A 491 -14.45 12.24 -30.85
N GLU A 492 -14.08 11.40 -29.87
CA GLU A 492 -14.62 10.05 -29.70
C GLU A 492 -15.69 9.97 -28.59
N VAL A 493 -15.64 10.87 -27.59
CA VAL A 493 -16.57 10.85 -26.45
C VAL A 493 -17.67 11.90 -26.65
N LYS A 494 -18.90 11.43 -26.77
CA LYS A 494 -20.06 12.33 -26.95
C LYS A 494 -20.26 13.23 -25.72
N HIS A 495 -20.75 14.44 -25.96
CA HIS A 495 -21.07 15.43 -24.91
C HIS A 495 -19.86 15.91 -24.08
N VAL A 496 -18.67 15.80 -24.66
CA VAL A 496 -17.42 16.34 -24.05
C VAL A 496 -16.76 17.29 -25.05
N ASN A 497 -16.58 18.54 -24.66
CA ASN A 497 -15.95 19.57 -25.50
C ASN A 497 -14.68 20.17 -24.90
N ARG A 498 -14.26 19.69 -23.72
CA ARG A 498 -13.09 20.24 -23.02
C ARG A 498 -12.38 19.16 -22.18
N VAL A 499 -11.06 19.21 -22.18
CA VAL A 499 -10.20 18.35 -21.35
C VAL A 499 -9.28 19.24 -20.52
N LEU A 500 -9.19 18.96 -19.23
CA LEU A 500 -8.35 19.63 -18.24
C LEU A 500 -7.32 18.65 -17.68
N TYR A 501 -6.17 19.15 -17.22
CA TYR A 501 -5.19 18.37 -16.49
C TYR A 501 -5.04 18.90 -15.06
N GLU A 502 -5.22 18.04 -14.06
CA GLU A 502 -5.14 18.36 -12.64
C GLU A 502 -3.68 18.31 -12.17
N CYS A 503 -3.15 19.47 -11.72
CA CYS A 503 -1.75 19.67 -11.35
C CYS A 503 -1.52 19.75 -9.84
N THR A 504 -2.55 19.67 -8.99
CA THR A 504 -2.40 19.89 -7.56
C THR A 504 -1.85 18.63 -6.88
N GLY A 505 -0.85 18.80 -6.01
CA GLY A 505 -0.31 17.72 -5.20
C GLY A 505 -1.23 17.32 -4.02
N LYS A 506 -0.94 16.20 -3.39
CA LYS A 506 -1.55 15.77 -2.13
C LYS A 506 -0.50 15.84 -1.02
N PRO A 507 -0.67 16.65 0.05
CA PRO A 507 -1.70 17.67 0.20
C PRO A 507 -1.47 18.88 -0.73
N PRO A 508 -2.42 19.83 -0.92
CA PRO A 508 -3.72 19.93 -0.24
C PRO A 508 -4.87 19.14 -0.89
N ALA A 509 -4.74 18.74 -2.18
CA ALA A 509 -5.75 17.92 -2.82
C ALA A 509 -5.70 16.45 -2.38
N THR A 510 -6.69 15.68 -2.77
CA THR A 510 -6.68 14.21 -2.73
C THR A 510 -6.21 13.64 -4.08
N ILE A 511 -5.99 12.34 -4.16
CA ILE A 511 -5.69 11.70 -5.46
C ILE A 511 -6.99 11.58 -6.25
N GLU A 512 -8.00 10.91 -5.70
CA GLU A 512 -9.34 10.84 -6.28
C GLU A 512 -10.13 12.13 -5.99
N PHE A 513 -11.09 12.50 -6.84
CA PHE A 513 -11.83 13.75 -6.69
C PHE A 513 -12.88 13.73 -5.57
N GLU A 514 -13.45 12.58 -5.27
CA GLU A 514 -14.52 12.40 -4.29
C GLU A 514 -14.21 11.28 -3.27
N TYR A 515 -12.96 11.21 -2.81
CA TYR A 515 -12.56 10.17 -1.85
C TYR A 515 -12.17 10.77 -0.51
#